data_8e7c8899bdb91856853728a9be07c937
#
_entry.id   8e7c8899bdb91856853728a9be07c937
#
_cell.length_a   1.000
_cell.length_b   1.000
_cell.length_c   1.000
_cell.angle_alpha   90.00
_cell.angle_beta   90.00
_cell.angle_gamma   90.00
#
_symmetry.space_group_name_H-M   'P 1'
#
loop_
_entity.id
_entity.type
_entity.pdbx_description
1 polymer ?
#
loop_
_entity_poly.entity_id
_entity_poly.type
_entity_poly.pdbx_seq_one_letter_code
_entity_poly.pdbx_strand_id
1 'polypeptide(L)'
;MSRARLRPMLLVAVAFAVGGCGAVGRSSTATVRESHTGTVSRARTGTATATAESSSSSTSSTTTSTTAALPGTGRPEVTIGDKNYTEQFILGQLYLQALEHQGFRVNINPNIGPPAVVRGALVNGSLAMYPEYLDDFDQMIARLHRAFHTERSADRAAQSWAHHHGLRLLAPTPFSDTTGVAVTDAYASAHRLRTIAGLSRVDATLVAGGAAPLATARVGLPALSDVYGVAPASYRAIAVGSQYGDLDTDTIQAAFVNTTDGQLASGDYRVLGDPRRVFGFGNVVPVISARVLAMEGPAFGQTIDRVDRTLTLATMRALNNAADSTTATGATPTSVATQYLQTHGLLTPLPATASGR
;
A
#
# COMPACT_ATOMS: atom_id res chain seq x y z
N MET A 1 26.67 11.78 -42.91
CA MET A 1 27.07 10.97 -41.74
C MET A 1 27.08 11.90 -40.53
N SER A 2 25.95 12.01 -39.84
CA SER A 2 25.78 12.90 -38.68
C SER A 2 25.79 12.05 -37.43
N ARG A 3 26.78 12.25 -36.57
CA ARG A 3 26.91 11.56 -35.28
C ARG A 3 25.97 12.22 -34.26
N ALA A 4 24.90 11.56 -33.96
CA ALA A 4 24.00 11.91 -32.83
C ALA A 4 24.75 11.68 -31.52
N ARG A 5 25.02 12.78 -30.79
CA ARG A 5 25.58 12.71 -29.43
C ARG A 5 24.46 12.32 -28.46
N LEU A 6 24.56 11.13 -27.89
CA LEU A 6 23.75 10.74 -26.73
C LEU A 6 24.14 11.67 -25.56
N ARG A 7 23.16 12.42 -25.06
CA ARG A 7 23.27 13.15 -23.78
C ARG A 7 22.90 12.19 -22.65
N PRO A 8 23.64 12.19 -21.53
CA PRO A 8 23.29 11.36 -20.38
C PRO A 8 21.97 11.86 -19.77
N MET A 9 21.08 10.93 -19.53
CA MET A 9 19.78 11.08 -18.91
C MET A 9 19.97 11.29 -17.40
N LEU A 10 19.76 12.51 -16.93
CA LEU A 10 19.77 12.83 -15.49
C LEU A 10 18.44 12.36 -14.91
N LEU A 11 18.47 11.26 -14.19
CA LEU A 11 17.34 10.76 -13.42
C LEU A 11 17.16 11.66 -12.19
N VAL A 12 16.08 12.41 -12.12
CA VAL A 12 15.68 13.15 -10.92
C VAL A 12 14.83 12.22 -10.08
N ALA A 13 15.43 11.65 -9.04
CA ALA A 13 14.69 11.01 -7.97
C ALA A 13 13.96 12.11 -7.18
N VAL A 14 12.65 12.13 -7.22
CA VAL A 14 11.83 13.02 -6.38
C VAL A 14 11.84 12.43 -4.97
N ALA A 15 12.81 12.85 -4.16
CA ALA A 15 12.79 12.56 -2.72
C ALA A 15 11.82 13.54 -2.04
N PHE A 16 10.72 13.03 -1.52
CA PHE A 16 9.81 13.80 -0.68
C PHE A 16 10.47 14.03 0.68
N ALA A 17 11.00 15.23 0.90
CA ALA A 17 11.44 15.66 2.21
C ALA A 17 10.25 16.29 2.95
N VAL A 18 9.68 15.56 3.89
CA VAL A 18 8.72 16.10 4.86
C VAL A 18 9.51 16.71 6.00
N GLY A 19 9.54 18.04 6.08
CA GLY A 19 10.11 18.78 7.19
C GLY A 19 9.22 18.66 8.43
N GLY A 20 9.65 17.90 9.43
CA GLY A 20 9.00 17.84 10.74
C GLY A 20 9.44 18.99 11.61
N CYS A 21 8.53 19.87 12.03
CA CYS A 21 8.72 20.78 13.16
C CYS A 21 8.45 20.05 14.46
N GLY A 22 9.50 19.89 15.27
CA GLY A 22 9.41 19.35 16.62
C GLY A 22 8.81 20.36 17.60
N ALA A 23 7.86 19.92 18.42
CA ALA A 23 7.46 20.60 19.64
C ALA A 23 7.77 19.71 20.84
N VAL A 24 8.64 20.21 21.70
CA VAL A 24 9.03 19.60 22.97
C VAL A 24 7.91 19.85 24.00
N GLY A 25 7.26 18.79 24.45
CA GLY A 25 6.30 18.84 25.56
C GLY A 25 6.74 17.95 26.71
N ARG A 26 6.88 18.57 27.90
CA ARG A 26 7.45 18.02 29.15
C ARG A 26 6.60 16.91 29.74
N SER A 27 7.29 15.92 30.29
CA SER A 27 6.75 14.89 31.18
C SER A 27 6.12 15.48 32.45
N SER A 28 4.99 14.90 32.86
CA SER A 28 4.48 14.97 34.21
C SER A 28 4.14 13.57 34.69
N THR A 29 4.93 13.08 35.61
CA THR A 29 4.71 11.88 36.41
C THR A 29 3.55 12.11 37.38
N ALA A 30 2.56 11.22 37.34
CA ALA A 30 1.59 11.12 38.44
C ALA A 30 1.58 9.68 38.96
N THR A 31 2.08 9.57 40.17
CA THR A 31 2.05 8.42 41.05
C THR A 31 0.63 8.24 41.61
N VAL A 32 0.03 7.08 41.50
CA VAL A 32 -1.17 6.72 42.27
C VAL A 32 -0.92 5.43 43.02
N ARG A 33 -1.17 5.57 44.33
CA ARG A 33 -0.98 4.59 45.38
C ARG A 33 -1.97 3.41 45.28
N GLU A 34 -1.47 2.25 45.68
CA GLU A 34 -2.25 1.08 46.12
C GLU A 34 -3.09 1.38 47.37
N SER A 35 -4.25 0.72 47.43
CA SER A 35 -4.92 0.45 48.71
C SER A 35 -5.60 -0.91 48.63
N HIS A 36 -5.07 -1.81 49.44
CA HIS A 36 -5.65 -3.09 49.79
C HIS A 36 -6.89 -2.91 50.67
N THR A 37 -7.90 -3.75 50.49
CA THR A 37 -8.63 -4.35 51.62
C THR A 37 -9.26 -5.67 51.18
N GLY A 38 -8.90 -6.71 51.91
CA GLY A 38 -9.45 -8.05 51.79
C GLY A 38 -10.74 -8.24 52.58
N THR A 39 -11.46 -9.28 52.27
CA THR A 39 -12.32 -9.96 53.27
C THR A 39 -12.44 -11.43 52.91
N VAL A 40 -12.07 -12.24 53.88
CA VAL A 40 -12.20 -13.69 53.98
C VAL A 40 -13.63 -14.03 54.41
N SER A 41 -14.25 -15.03 53.85
CA SER A 41 -15.33 -15.77 54.56
C SER A 41 -15.44 -17.24 54.18
N ARG A 42 -15.63 -18.00 55.11
CA ARG A 42 -15.30 -19.35 55.55
C ARG A 42 -16.36 -20.35 55.16
N ALA A 43 -15.92 -21.59 54.97
CA ALA A 43 -16.53 -22.87 54.76
C ALA A 43 -17.86 -23.15 55.41
N ARG A 44 -18.63 -24.01 54.77
CA ARG A 44 -19.45 -25.04 55.46
C ARG A 44 -19.45 -26.36 54.68
N THR A 45 -19.08 -27.37 55.42
CA THR A 45 -19.14 -28.82 55.21
C THR A 45 -20.60 -29.33 55.18
N GLY A 46 -20.91 -30.24 54.27
CA GLY A 46 -22.14 -30.99 54.29
C GLY A 46 -21.91 -32.37 53.71
N THR A 47 -21.91 -33.37 54.56
CA THR A 47 -21.82 -34.82 54.29
C THR A 47 -23.21 -35.38 53.97
N ALA A 48 -23.33 -36.26 52.96
CA ALA A 48 -24.15 -37.47 52.98
C ALA A 48 -24.30 -38.05 51.57
N THR A 49 -23.93 -39.18 51.42
CA THR A 49 -24.50 -40.55 51.37
C THR A 49 -24.52 -41.11 49.96
N ALA A 50 -23.78 -42.20 49.80
CA ALA A 50 -23.70 -43.04 48.63
C ALA A 50 -25.02 -43.78 48.32
N THR A 51 -25.38 -43.86 47.05
CA THR A 51 -26.19 -44.95 46.51
C THR A 51 -25.56 -45.36 45.20
N ALA A 52 -25.15 -46.60 45.13
CA ALA A 52 -24.61 -47.22 43.95
C ALA A 52 -25.79 -47.70 43.06
N GLU A 53 -25.72 -47.35 41.77
CA GLU A 53 -26.43 -48.09 40.74
C GLU A 53 -25.64 -48.09 39.40
N SER A 54 -25.45 -49.30 39.02
CA SER A 54 -25.18 -49.94 37.72
C SER A 54 -24.61 -49.18 36.56
N SER A 55 -23.47 -49.65 36.17
CA SER A 55 -22.75 -49.57 34.91
C SER A 55 -23.61 -49.64 33.66
N SER A 56 -23.52 -48.60 32.84
CA SER A 56 -23.68 -48.67 31.39
C SER A 56 -22.46 -48.00 30.78
N SER A 57 -21.52 -48.79 30.31
CA SER A 57 -20.34 -48.32 29.57
C SER A 57 -20.77 -47.80 28.19
N SER A 58 -21.14 -46.53 28.11
CA SER A 58 -21.19 -45.78 26.86
C SER A 58 -19.77 -45.32 26.54
N THR A 59 -19.16 -46.00 25.60
CA THR A 59 -17.89 -45.58 24.98
C THR A 59 -18.14 -44.26 24.25
N SER A 60 -18.00 -43.15 24.97
CA SER A 60 -17.97 -41.83 24.37
C SER A 60 -16.67 -41.71 23.54
N SER A 61 -16.80 -41.93 22.25
CA SER A 61 -15.73 -41.54 21.30
C SER A 61 -15.55 -40.05 21.41
N THR A 62 -14.61 -39.62 22.23
CA THR A 62 -14.16 -38.24 22.28
C THR A 62 -13.47 -37.95 20.94
N THR A 63 -14.22 -37.44 19.98
CA THR A 63 -13.64 -36.87 18.75
C THR A 63 -12.86 -35.64 19.16
N THR A 64 -11.60 -35.84 19.45
CA THR A 64 -10.65 -34.69 19.64
C THR A 64 -10.58 -33.98 18.32
N SER A 65 -11.37 -32.91 18.16
CA SER A 65 -11.19 -31.97 17.04
C SER A 65 -9.84 -31.34 17.19
N THR A 66 -8.82 -31.93 16.56
CA THR A 66 -7.51 -31.32 16.44
C THR A 66 -7.68 -30.10 15.55
N THR A 67 -7.81 -28.93 16.14
CA THR A 67 -7.75 -27.67 15.41
C THR A 67 -6.41 -27.65 14.66
N ALA A 68 -6.45 -27.69 13.34
CA ALA A 68 -5.24 -27.64 12.54
C ALA A 68 -4.43 -26.37 12.90
N ALA A 69 -3.13 -26.55 13.12
CA ALA A 69 -2.26 -25.43 13.42
C ALA A 69 -2.27 -24.42 12.26
N LEU A 70 -2.25 -23.12 12.60
CA LEU A 70 -2.18 -22.06 11.61
C LEU A 70 -0.90 -22.16 10.77
N PRO A 71 -0.91 -21.78 9.48
CA PRO A 71 0.23 -21.96 8.57
C PRO A 71 1.54 -21.34 9.04
N GLY A 72 1.47 -20.22 9.78
CA GLY A 72 2.64 -19.51 10.32
C GLY A 72 3.12 -20.02 11.68
N THR A 73 2.42 -20.98 12.28
CA THR A 73 2.79 -21.51 13.62
C THR A 73 4.19 -22.12 13.58
N GLY A 74 5.07 -21.63 14.47
CA GLY A 74 6.45 -22.11 14.59
C GLY A 74 7.41 -21.60 13.49
N ARG A 75 6.94 -20.75 12.57
CA ARG A 75 7.80 -20.09 11.59
C ARG A 75 8.66 -19.00 12.24
N PRO A 76 9.84 -18.68 11.67
CA PRO A 76 10.67 -17.58 12.13
C PRO A 76 9.91 -16.26 12.18
N GLU A 77 10.46 -15.30 12.92
CA GLU A 77 9.96 -13.92 12.86
C GLU A 77 10.55 -13.22 11.63
N VAL A 78 9.72 -12.47 10.92
CA VAL A 78 10.10 -11.74 9.72
C VAL A 78 9.82 -10.25 9.86
N THR A 79 10.60 -9.42 9.16
CA THR A 79 10.36 -7.98 9.07
C THR A 79 9.85 -7.65 7.68
N ILE A 80 8.68 -7.01 7.60
CA ILE A 80 8.19 -6.36 6.38
C ILE A 80 8.48 -4.87 6.42
N GLY A 81 8.49 -4.20 5.29
CA GLY A 81 8.85 -2.80 5.23
C GLY A 81 7.84 -1.92 4.53
N ASP A 82 7.88 -0.63 4.87
CA ASP A 82 7.08 0.40 4.22
C ASP A 82 7.97 1.56 3.74
N LYS A 83 7.58 2.19 2.66
CA LYS A 83 8.06 3.53 2.31
C LYS A 83 7.31 4.57 3.17
N ASN A 84 7.92 5.73 3.40
CA ASN A 84 7.43 6.73 4.35
C ASN A 84 6.28 7.59 3.77
N TYR A 85 5.12 6.99 3.50
CA TYR A 85 3.89 7.70 3.13
C TYR A 85 2.62 6.84 3.40
N THR A 86 1.47 7.51 3.51
CA THR A 86 0.22 6.95 4.06
C THR A 86 -0.23 5.66 3.40
N GLU A 87 -0.24 5.57 2.06
CA GLU A 87 -0.66 4.36 1.34
C GLU A 87 0.21 3.15 1.67
N GLN A 88 1.52 3.35 1.77
CA GLN A 88 2.44 2.28 2.16
C GLN A 88 2.21 1.82 3.60
N PHE A 89 1.93 2.75 4.53
CA PHE A 89 1.59 2.38 5.90
C PHE A 89 0.30 1.57 5.98
N ILE A 90 -0.70 1.89 5.13
CA ILE A 90 -1.94 1.11 5.04
C ILE A 90 -1.63 -0.29 4.51
N LEU A 91 -0.89 -0.40 3.40
CA LEU A 91 -0.52 -1.68 2.79
C LEU A 91 0.28 -2.56 3.77
N GLY A 92 1.27 -1.99 4.44
CA GLY A 92 2.05 -2.70 5.45
C GLY A 92 1.20 -3.21 6.60
N GLN A 93 0.26 -2.41 7.09
CA GLN A 93 -0.67 -2.83 8.15
C GLN A 93 -1.65 -3.91 7.68
N LEU A 94 -2.13 -3.85 6.43
CA LEU A 94 -2.95 -4.90 5.83
C LEU A 94 -2.20 -6.23 5.79
N TYR A 95 -0.96 -6.23 5.35
CA TYR A 95 -0.15 -7.45 5.27
C TYR A 95 0.24 -7.97 6.65
N LEU A 96 0.70 -7.09 7.55
CA LEU A 96 1.07 -7.45 8.91
C LEU A 96 -0.10 -8.18 9.60
N GLN A 97 -1.25 -7.53 9.68
CA GLN A 97 -2.40 -8.07 10.41
C GLN A 97 -2.95 -9.35 9.76
N ALA A 98 -3.00 -9.42 8.42
CA ALA A 98 -3.43 -10.63 7.73
C ALA A 98 -2.48 -11.80 7.98
N LEU A 99 -1.16 -11.57 7.98
CA LEU A 99 -0.15 -12.59 8.27
C LEU A 99 -0.19 -13.04 9.73
N GLU A 100 -0.33 -12.11 10.69
CA GLU A 100 -0.49 -12.46 12.11
C GLU A 100 -1.69 -13.35 12.36
N HIS A 101 -2.82 -13.10 11.68
CA HIS A 101 -4.00 -13.97 11.75
C HIS A 101 -3.79 -15.38 11.16
N GLN A 102 -2.76 -15.57 10.34
CA GLN A 102 -2.32 -16.88 9.88
C GLN A 102 -1.24 -17.52 10.79
N GLY A 103 -0.94 -16.87 11.93
CA GLY A 103 0.03 -17.36 12.92
C GLY A 103 1.48 -17.03 12.60
N PHE A 104 1.77 -16.21 11.58
CA PHE A 104 3.11 -15.69 11.33
C PHE A 104 3.46 -14.62 12.37
N ARG A 105 4.75 -14.52 12.71
CA ARG A 105 5.29 -13.45 13.56
C ARG A 105 5.92 -12.40 12.66
N VAL A 106 5.35 -11.19 12.66
CA VAL A 106 5.71 -10.14 11.72
C VAL A 106 6.01 -8.84 12.44
N ASN A 107 7.13 -8.21 12.12
CA ASN A 107 7.44 -6.84 12.49
C ASN A 107 7.36 -5.93 11.26
N ILE A 108 7.12 -4.64 11.49
CA ILE A 108 7.12 -3.63 10.45
C ILE A 108 8.29 -2.67 10.65
N ASN A 109 9.01 -2.39 9.56
CA ASN A 109 10.04 -1.35 9.52
C ASN A 109 9.49 -0.18 8.66
N PRO A 110 9.05 0.92 9.28
CA PRO A 110 8.62 2.08 8.54
C PRO A 110 9.85 2.80 7.96
N ASN A 111 9.75 3.30 6.74
CA ASN A 111 10.81 4.03 6.07
C ASN A 111 12.09 3.20 5.81
N ILE A 112 11.95 2.19 4.96
CA ILE A 112 13.04 1.23 4.63
C ILE A 112 14.21 1.82 3.84
N GLY A 113 14.16 3.10 3.47
CA GLY A 113 15.26 3.79 2.84
C GLY A 113 15.33 3.65 1.31
N PRO A 114 16.47 4.01 0.71
CA PRO A 114 16.64 4.06 -0.75
C PRO A 114 16.73 2.67 -1.38
N PRO A 115 16.40 2.53 -2.69
CA PRO A 115 16.28 1.24 -3.39
C PRO A 115 17.49 0.30 -3.26
N ALA A 116 18.70 0.83 -3.24
CA ALA A 116 19.91 -0.01 -3.12
C ALA A 116 20.02 -0.68 -1.75
N VAL A 117 19.64 0.02 -0.67
CA VAL A 117 19.60 -0.50 0.71
C VAL A 117 18.52 -1.56 0.82
N VAL A 118 17.32 -1.26 0.34
CA VAL A 118 16.16 -2.17 0.35
C VAL A 118 16.47 -3.47 -0.39
N ARG A 119 17.06 -3.39 -1.57
CA ARG A 119 17.46 -4.57 -2.34
C ARG A 119 18.47 -5.45 -1.56
N GLY A 120 19.46 -4.83 -0.92
CA GLY A 120 20.42 -5.54 -0.08
C GLY A 120 19.75 -6.28 1.07
N ALA A 121 18.83 -5.62 1.76
CA ALA A 121 18.07 -6.16 2.89
C ALA A 121 17.16 -7.34 2.46
N LEU A 122 16.52 -7.25 1.30
CA LEU A 122 15.72 -8.36 0.75
C LEU A 122 16.58 -9.56 0.38
N VAL A 123 17.70 -9.34 -0.29
CA VAL A 123 18.57 -10.45 -0.75
C VAL A 123 19.20 -11.19 0.43
N ASN A 124 19.62 -10.49 1.48
CA ASN A 124 20.18 -11.13 2.67
C ASN A 124 19.11 -11.64 3.65
N GLY A 125 17.82 -11.29 3.44
CA GLY A 125 16.69 -11.74 4.24
C GLY A 125 16.47 -10.97 5.54
N SER A 126 17.16 -9.85 5.77
CA SER A 126 16.89 -8.97 6.91
C SER A 126 15.59 -8.15 6.71
N LEU A 127 15.13 -8.03 5.47
CA LEU A 127 13.79 -7.58 5.10
C LEU A 127 13.12 -8.74 4.35
N ALA A 128 11.94 -9.16 4.81
CA ALA A 128 11.18 -10.24 4.18
C ALA A 128 10.54 -9.78 2.88
N MET A 129 9.85 -8.65 2.94
CA MET A 129 9.12 -8.08 1.82
C MET A 129 8.79 -6.61 2.05
N TYR A 130 8.36 -5.94 0.99
CA TYR A 130 7.68 -4.65 1.03
C TYR A 130 6.77 -4.48 -0.19
N PRO A 131 5.71 -3.64 -0.12
CA PRO A 131 4.92 -3.25 -1.29
C PRO A 131 5.72 -2.28 -2.15
N GLU A 132 5.91 -2.62 -3.42
CA GLU A 132 6.57 -1.75 -4.39
C GLU A 132 5.63 -1.45 -5.54
N TYR A 133 5.80 -0.32 -6.21
CA TYR A 133 5.09 0.00 -7.43
C TYR A 133 5.86 -0.55 -8.63
N LEU A 134 5.12 -1.14 -9.58
CA LEU A 134 5.72 -1.85 -10.71
C LEU A 134 6.70 -0.97 -11.51
N ASP A 135 6.32 0.28 -11.77
CA ASP A 135 7.20 1.23 -12.47
C ASP A 135 8.45 1.59 -11.67
N ASP A 136 8.30 1.80 -10.36
CA ASP A 136 9.44 2.07 -9.48
C ASP A 136 10.37 0.86 -9.44
N PHE A 137 9.81 -0.36 -9.36
CA PHE A 137 10.60 -1.57 -9.44
C PHE A 137 11.38 -1.66 -10.75
N ASP A 138 10.71 -1.45 -11.87
CA ASP A 138 11.32 -1.54 -13.20
C ASP A 138 12.41 -0.48 -13.40
N GLN A 139 12.18 0.76 -12.96
CA GLN A 139 13.09 1.87 -13.20
C GLN A 139 14.23 1.94 -12.17
N MET A 140 13.92 1.75 -10.87
CA MET A 140 14.86 2.03 -9.78
C MET A 140 15.56 0.78 -9.26
N ILE A 141 14.87 -0.36 -9.21
CA ILE A 141 15.41 -1.62 -8.70
C ILE A 141 16.04 -2.43 -9.84
N ALA A 142 15.26 -2.74 -10.87
CA ALA A 142 15.67 -3.58 -11.99
C ALA A 142 16.41 -2.80 -13.09
N ARG A 143 16.23 -1.48 -13.15
CA ARG A 143 16.85 -0.56 -14.14
C ARG A 143 16.61 -1.03 -15.58
N LEU A 144 15.38 -1.38 -15.89
CA LEU A 144 14.97 -1.90 -17.19
C LEU A 144 14.79 -0.79 -18.25
N HIS A 145 15.58 0.16 -18.39
CA HIS A 145 15.64 1.30 -19.29
C HIS A 145 14.85 1.20 -20.63
N ARG A 146 13.61 0.69 -20.58
CA ARG A 146 12.71 0.55 -21.73
C ARG A 146 11.27 0.90 -21.34
N ALA A 147 10.48 1.35 -22.31
CA ALA A 147 9.06 1.56 -22.13
C ALA A 147 8.30 0.22 -22.31
N PHE A 148 7.26 0.05 -21.52
CA PHE A 148 6.32 -1.06 -21.66
C PHE A 148 4.98 -0.54 -22.17
N HIS A 149 4.33 -1.32 -23.05
CA HIS A 149 3.02 -0.96 -23.63
C HIS A 149 1.85 -1.51 -22.82
N THR A 150 2.10 -2.53 -22.00
CA THR A 150 1.07 -3.15 -21.16
C THR A 150 1.64 -3.49 -19.79
N GLU A 151 0.82 -3.39 -18.76
CA GLU A 151 1.14 -3.82 -17.39
C GLU A 151 1.70 -5.26 -17.39
N ARG A 152 1.05 -6.19 -18.07
CA ARG A 152 1.51 -7.59 -18.18
C ARG A 152 2.93 -7.72 -18.76
N SER A 153 3.34 -6.84 -19.67
CA SER A 153 4.70 -6.89 -20.24
C SER A 153 5.73 -6.31 -19.26
N ALA A 154 5.35 -5.31 -18.49
CA ALA A 154 6.16 -4.76 -17.41
C ALA A 154 6.34 -5.80 -16.29
N ASP A 155 5.24 -6.35 -15.78
CA ASP A 155 5.24 -7.37 -14.73
C ASP A 155 6.09 -8.60 -15.11
N ARG A 156 5.92 -9.15 -16.31
CA ARG A 156 6.76 -10.30 -16.74
C ARG A 156 8.25 -9.98 -16.76
N ALA A 157 8.61 -8.76 -17.14
CA ALA A 157 10.02 -8.36 -17.13
C ALA A 157 10.55 -8.19 -15.72
N ALA A 158 9.75 -7.56 -14.84
CA ALA A 158 10.05 -7.42 -13.41
C ALA A 158 10.22 -8.79 -12.74
N GLN A 159 9.29 -9.71 -12.95
CA GLN A 159 9.31 -11.07 -12.43
C GLN A 159 10.56 -11.85 -12.89
N SER A 160 10.87 -11.78 -14.19
CA SER A 160 12.06 -12.44 -14.73
C SER A 160 13.33 -11.89 -14.11
N TRP A 161 13.43 -10.57 -13.99
CA TRP A 161 14.59 -9.94 -13.34
C TRP A 161 14.70 -10.35 -11.87
N ALA A 162 13.62 -10.26 -11.11
CA ALA A 162 13.58 -10.61 -9.70
C ALA A 162 14.01 -12.05 -9.44
N HIS A 163 13.53 -12.98 -10.25
CA HIS A 163 13.89 -14.40 -10.15
C HIS A 163 15.40 -14.62 -10.21
N HIS A 164 16.09 -13.93 -11.12
CA HIS A 164 17.55 -14.05 -11.27
C HIS A 164 18.35 -13.32 -10.18
N HIS A 165 17.67 -12.53 -9.34
CA HIS A 165 18.30 -11.71 -8.30
C HIS A 165 17.90 -12.11 -6.87
N GLY A 166 17.40 -13.35 -6.69
CA GLY A 166 17.03 -13.86 -5.37
C GLY A 166 15.75 -13.25 -4.79
N LEU A 167 14.92 -12.68 -5.64
CA LEU A 167 13.63 -12.07 -5.28
C LEU A 167 12.45 -12.80 -5.93
N ARG A 168 11.25 -12.54 -5.41
CA ARG A 168 9.97 -12.92 -6.01
C ARG A 168 9.04 -11.74 -5.97
N LEU A 169 8.28 -11.53 -7.03
CA LEU A 169 7.15 -10.61 -7.02
C LEU A 169 5.87 -11.45 -6.94
N LEU A 170 4.93 -11.02 -6.09
CA LEU A 170 3.58 -11.55 -6.11
C LEU A 170 2.77 -10.91 -7.24
N ALA A 171 1.52 -11.31 -7.39
CA ALA A 171 0.67 -10.78 -8.43
C ALA A 171 0.44 -9.27 -8.25
N PRO A 172 0.42 -8.48 -9.33
CA PRO A 172 0.08 -7.07 -9.25
C PRO A 172 -1.33 -6.85 -8.69
N THR A 173 -1.51 -5.80 -7.89
CA THR A 173 -2.83 -5.39 -7.40
C THR A 173 -3.75 -4.97 -8.56
N PRO A 174 -5.08 -5.06 -8.39
CA PRO A 174 -6.06 -4.51 -9.34
C PRO A 174 -6.00 -2.97 -9.46
N PHE A 175 -5.57 -2.27 -8.40
CA PHE A 175 -5.36 -0.83 -8.48
C PHE A 175 -3.96 -0.47 -8.99
N SER A 176 -3.85 0.76 -9.47
CA SER A 176 -2.58 1.34 -9.92
C SER A 176 -2.46 2.75 -9.37
N ASP A 177 -1.39 3.04 -8.64
CA ASP A 177 -1.03 4.40 -8.24
C ASP A 177 0.06 4.94 -9.16
N THR A 178 -0.30 5.96 -9.92
CA THR A 178 0.60 6.69 -10.81
C THR A 178 0.34 8.18 -10.67
N THR A 179 1.24 8.98 -11.19
CA THR A 179 0.88 10.36 -11.52
C THR A 179 -0.30 10.36 -12.47
N GLY A 180 -1.25 11.27 -12.26
CA GLY A 180 -2.38 11.51 -13.15
C GLY A 180 -2.62 13.02 -13.30
N VAL A 181 -3.56 13.39 -14.15
CA VAL A 181 -4.03 14.76 -14.29
C VAL A 181 -5.50 14.80 -13.88
N ALA A 182 -5.81 15.55 -12.83
CA ALA A 182 -7.17 15.75 -12.35
C ALA A 182 -7.64 17.18 -12.64
N VAL A 183 -8.93 17.29 -12.81
CA VAL A 183 -9.71 18.55 -12.89
C VAL A 183 -10.93 18.42 -11.99
N THR A 184 -11.62 19.49 -11.64
CA THR A 184 -12.92 19.36 -10.97
C THR A 184 -13.94 18.67 -11.91
N ASP A 185 -14.90 17.92 -11.36
CA ASP A 185 -15.93 17.28 -12.18
C ASP A 185 -16.77 18.29 -12.93
N ALA A 186 -17.02 19.46 -12.31
CA ALA A 186 -17.71 20.58 -12.94
C ALA A 186 -16.95 21.08 -14.17
N TYR A 187 -15.63 21.32 -14.05
CA TYR A 187 -14.78 21.75 -15.17
C TYR A 187 -14.74 20.70 -16.28
N ALA A 188 -14.55 19.42 -15.91
CA ALA A 188 -14.57 18.32 -16.86
C ALA A 188 -15.89 18.24 -17.64
N SER A 189 -17.01 18.43 -16.97
CA SER A 189 -18.35 18.39 -17.55
C SER A 189 -18.61 19.58 -18.48
N ALA A 190 -18.26 20.80 -18.04
CA ALA A 190 -18.41 22.03 -18.84
C ALA A 190 -17.61 21.97 -20.14
N HIS A 191 -16.39 21.45 -20.10
CA HIS A 191 -15.49 21.36 -21.26
C HIS A 191 -15.48 19.98 -21.94
N ARG A 192 -16.35 19.05 -21.50
CA ARG A 192 -16.45 17.66 -22.01
C ARG A 192 -15.11 16.93 -22.03
N LEU A 193 -14.34 17.07 -20.95
CA LEU A 193 -13.04 16.45 -20.80
C LEU A 193 -13.19 15.00 -20.32
N ARG A 194 -12.52 14.08 -21.00
CA ARG A 194 -12.45 12.66 -20.62
C ARG A 194 -11.03 12.14 -20.58
N THR A 195 -10.15 12.73 -21.37
CA THR A 195 -8.73 12.34 -21.49
C THR A 195 -7.84 13.55 -21.46
N ILE A 196 -6.56 13.33 -21.17
CA ILE A 196 -5.55 14.38 -21.14
C ILE A 196 -5.50 15.14 -22.47
N ALA A 197 -5.60 14.44 -23.60
CA ALA A 197 -5.63 15.10 -24.92
C ALA A 197 -6.78 16.11 -25.06
N GLY A 198 -7.87 15.94 -24.32
CA GLY A 198 -8.99 16.89 -24.35
C GLY A 198 -8.62 18.28 -23.84
N LEU A 199 -7.59 18.42 -23.01
CA LEU A 199 -7.13 19.71 -22.47
C LEU A 199 -6.61 20.64 -23.55
N SER A 200 -6.16 20.12 -24.71
CA SER A 200 -5.69 20.97 -25.83
C SER A 200 -6.77 21.94 -26.36
N ARG A 201 -8.04 21.70 -26.03
CA ARG A 201 -9.12 22.64 -26.43
C ARG A 201 -9.25 23.85 -25.52
N VAL A 202 -8.60 23.83 -24.36
CA VAL A 202 -8.66 24.86 -23.32
C VAL A 202 -7.28 25.30 -22.87
N ASP A 203 -6.21 24.79 -23.48
CA ASP A 203 -4.81 24.98 -23.03
C ASP A 203 -4.37 26.46 -23.05
N ALA A 204 -4.91 27.27 -23.98
CA ALA A 204 -4.60 28.71 -24.07
C ALA A 204 -4.95 29.51 -22.79
N THR A 205 -5.84 29.02 -21.95
CA THR A 205 -6.24 29.63 -20.68
C THR A 205 -5.97 28.74 -19.49
N LEU A 206 -5.52 27.51 -19.72
CA LEU A 206 -5.33 26.50 -18.70
C LEU A 206 -4.14 26.85 -17.81
N VAL A 207 -4.37 26.93 -16.50
CA VAL A 207 -3.33 26.91 -15.49
C VAL A 207 -3.21 25.49 -14.96
N ALA A 208 -2.08 24.83 -15.22
CA ALA A 208 -1.79 23.54 -14.64
C ALA A 208 -1.01 23.71 -13.34
N GLY A 209 -1.25 22.86 -12.35
CA GLY A 209 -0.55 22.90 -11.06
C GLY A 209 0.02 21.55 -10.65
N GLY A 210 1.07 21.58 -9.83
CA GLY A 210 1.68 20.39 -9.27
C GLY A 210 2.99 20.67 -8.58
N ALA A 211 3.64 19.64 -8.05
CA ALA A 211 4.95 19.77 -7.41
C ALA A 211 5.99 20.39 -8.37
N ALA A 212 6.85 21.26 -7.87
CA ALA A 212 7.82 22.01 -8.68
C ALA A 212 8.65 21.13 -9.66
N PRO A 213 9.11 19.92 -9.31
CA PRO A 213 9.85 19.07 -10.24
C PRO A 213 9.07 18.66 -11.48
N LEU A 214 7.73 18.58 -11.41
CA LEU A 214 6.87 18.19 -12.55
C LEU A 214 6.84 19.22 -13.67
N ALA A 215 7.30 20.46 -13.43
CA ALA A 215 7.47 21.46 -14.49
C ALA A 215 8.46 21.01 -15.59
N THR A 216 9.45 20.18 -15.23
CA THR A 216 10.52 19.76 -16.14
C THR A 216 10.71 18.24 -16.20
N ALA A 217 10.11 17.50 -15.28
CA ALA A 217 10.19 16.04 -15.27
C ALA A 217 9.47 15.47 -16.50
N ARG A 218 10.01 14.42 -17.06
CA ARG A 218 9.44 13.75 -18.25
C ARG A 218 7.98 13.29 -18.04
N VAL A 219 7.63 12.92 -16.81
CA VAL A 219 6.27 12.53 -16.39
C VAL A 219 5.42 13.72 -15.90
N GLY A 220 5.85 14.94 -16.14
CA GLY A 220 5.13 16.18 -15.78
C GLY A 220 4.64 16.94 -17.00
N LEU A 221 4.88 18.27 -17.05
CA LEU A 221 4.51 19.10 -18.21
C LEU A 221 5.03 18.57 -19.56
N PRO A 222 6.29 18.09 -19.68
CA PRO A 222 6.74 17.48 -20.92
C PRO A 222 5.89 16.32 -21.42
N ALA A 223 5.29 15.52 -20.52
CA ALA A 223 4.36 14.46 -20.93
C ALA A 223 3.10 15.03 -21.58
N LEU A 224 2.61 16.17 -21.08
CA LEU A 224 1.44 16.83 -21.66
C LEU A 224 1.74 17.42 -23.03
N SER A 225 2.87 18.13 -23.19
CA SER A 225 3.24 18.79 -24.43
C SER A 225 3.69 17.82 -25.51
N ASP A 226 4.63 16.93 -25.19
CA ASP A 226 5.33 16.12 -26.21
C ASP A 226 4.46 14.94 -26.69
N VAL A 227 3.57 14.43 -25.81
CA VAL A 227 2.76 13.24 -26.10
C VAL A 227 1.33 13.61 -26.45
N TYR A 228 0.74 14.57 -25.75
CA TYR A 228 -0.67 14.94 -25.91
C TYR A 228 -0.90 16.24 -26.66
N GLY A 229 0.16 17.01 -26.94
CA GLY A 229 0.07 18.31 -27.58
C GLY A 229 -0.67 19.36 -26.73
N VAL A 230 -0.65 19.21 -25.40
CA VAL A 230 -1.27 20.11 -24.44
C VAL A 230 -0.21 21.04 -23.89
N ALA A 231 -0.34 22.35 -24.18
CA ALA A 231 0.58 23.39 -23.71
C ALA A 231 -0.17 24.38 -22.82
N PRO A 232 -0.28 24.11 -21.49
CA PRO A 232 -0.96 25.04 -20.60
C PRO A 232 -0.39 26.46 -20.68
N ALA A 233 -1.26 27.47 -20.55
CA ALA A 233 -0.85 28.88 -20.54
C ALA A 233 0.18 29.20 -19.45
N SER A 234 0.08 28.48 -18.32
CA SER A 234 1.08 28.56 -17.26
C SER A 234 1.10 27.29 -16.39
N TYR A 235 2.22 27.12 -15.68
CA TYR A 235 2.37 26.08 -14.65
C TYR A 235 2.60 26.73 -13.30
N ARG A 236 1.81 26.32 -12.31
CA ARG A 236 1.95 26.77 -10.93
C ARG A 236 2.59 25.65 -10.09
N ALA A 237 3.76 25.92 -9.55
CA ALA A 237 4.37 25.05 -8.56
C ALA A 237 3.63 25.19 -7.23
N ILE A 238 3.08 24.10 -6.73
CA ILE A 238 2.30 24.05 -5.51
C ILE A 238 2.85 22.97 -4.57
N ALA A 239 2.55 23.10 -3.27
CA ALA A 239 2.91 22.10 -2.31
C ALA A 239 2.07 20.82 -2.52
N VAL A 240 2.66 19.66 -2.28
CA VAL A 240 1.94 18.39 -2.31
C VAL A 240 0.83 18.42 -1.26
N GLY A 241 -0.38 18.05 -1.65
CA GLY A 241 -1.58 18.07 -0.81
C GLY A 241 -2.45 19.32 -1.00
N SER A 242 -1.91 20.45 -1.52
CA SER A 242 -2.72 21.68 -1.75
C SER A 242 -3.40 21.71 -3.11
N GLN A 243 -3.13 20.77 -4.02
CA GLN A 243 -3.67 20.76 -5.36
C GLN A 243 -5.21 20.77 -5.42
N TYR A 244 -5.87 20.13 -4.49
CA TYR A 244 -7.32 20.07 -4.45
C TYR A 244 -7.94 21.40 -4.04
N GLY A 245 -7.40 22.08 -3.03
CA GLY A 245 -7.83 23.43 -2.64
C GLY A 245 -7.60 24.47 -3.74
N ASP A 246 -6.52 24.34 -4.50
CA ASP A 246 -6.24 25.22 -5.65
C ASP A 246 -7.19 24.93 -6.83
N LEU A 247 -7.65 23.68 -7.01
CA LEU A 247 -8.71 23.31 -7.96
C LEU A 247 -10.06 23.87 -7.54
N ASP A 248 -10.42 23.76 -6.25
CA ASP A 248 -11.71 24.21 -5.71
C ASP A 248 -11.89 25.73 -5.80
N THR A 249 -10.79 26.47 -5.69
CA THR A 249 -10.78 27.94 -5.79
C THR A 249 -10.55 28.44 -7.22
N ASP A 250 -10.51 27.54 -8.22
CA ASP A 250 -10.20 27.84 -9.63
C ASP A 250 -8.85 28.58 -9.82
N THR A 251 -7.95 28.45 -8.83
CA THR A 251 -6.58 28.98 -8.91
C THR A 251 -5.76 28.25 -9.97
N ILE A 252 -6.07 26.95 -10.13
CA ILE A 252 -5.63 26.08 -11.22
C ILE A 252 -6.84 25.34 -11.78
N GLN A 253 -6.82 24.96 -13.06
CA GLN A 253 -7.89 24.18 -13.67
C GLN A 253 -7.53 22.71 -13.85
N ALA A 254 -6.23 22.38 -13.87
CA ALA A 254 -5.76 21.01 -13.91
C ALA A 254 -4.62 20.81 -12.93
N ALA A 255 -4.61 19.69 -12.23
CA ALA A 255 -3.59 19.36 -11.24
C ALA A 255 -2.93 18.01 -11.55
N PHE A 256 -1.61 17.92 -11.36
CA PHE A 256 -0.96 16.65 -11.22
C PHE A 256 -1.26 16.07 -9.83
N VAL A 257 -1.74 14.83 -9.79
CA VAL A 257 -2.20 14.11 -8.58
C VAL A 257 -1.62 12.70 -8.59
N ASN A 258 -1.66 12.00 -7.44
CA ASN A 258 -1.57 10.55 -7.43
C ASN A 258 -2.97 9.97 -7.70
N THR A 259 -3.05 8.94 -8.53
CA THR A 259 -4.35 8.38 -8.94
C THR A 259 -5.10 7.72 -7.78
N THR A 260 -4.44 7.45 -6.67
CA THR A 260 -5.01 6.90 -5.44
C THR A 260 -5.24 7.95 -4.33
N ASP A 261 -5.01 9.24 -4.58
CA ASP A 261 -5.26 10.28 -3.58
C ASP A 261 -6.67 10.16 -2.98
N GLY A 262 -6.76 10.25 -1.65
CA GLY A 262 -8.01 10.06 -0.90
C GLY A 262 -9.11 11.04 -1.30
N GLN A 263 -8.76 12.28 -1.64
CA GLN A 263 -9.68 13.32 -2.08
C GLN A 263 -10.46 12.92 -3.35
N LEU A 264 -9.88 12.06 -4.18
CA LEU A 264 -10.54 11.52 -5.39
C LEU A 264 -11.69 10.56 -5.07
N ALA A 265 -11.88 10.17 -3.80
CA ALA A 265 -13.03 9.36 -3.38
C ALA A 265 -14.33 10.16 -3.31
N SER A 266 -14.30 11.50 -3.19
CA SER A 266 -15.48 12.34 -3.07
C SER A 266 -16.35 12.36 -4.34
N GLY A 267 -15.75 12.19 -5.51
CA GLY A 267 -16.40 12.33 -6.81
C GLY A 267 -16.41 13.78 -7.34
N ASP A 268 -15.87 14.74 -6.58
CA ASP A 268 -15.79 16.16 -6.98
C ASP A 268 -14.71 16.40 -8.03
N TYR A 269 -13.81 15.45 -8.18
CA TYR A 269 -12.68 15.52 -9.11
C TYR A 269 -12.71 14.35 -10.10
N ARG A 270 -12.22 14.63 -11.29
CA ARG A 270 -12.08 13.64 -12.38
C ARG A 270 -10.64 13.54 -12.80
N VAL A 271 -10.05 12.35 -12.63
CA VAL A 271 -8.76 12.01 -13.23
C VAL A 271 -8.99 11.76 -14.73
N LEU A 272 -8.29 12.50 -15.57
CA LEU A 272 -8.39 12.38 -17.02
C LEU A 272 -7.66 11.12 -17.50
N GLY A 273 -8.28 10.42 -18.45
CA GLY A 273 -7.71 9.20 -19.01
C GLY A 273 -6.36 9.45 -19.72
N ASP A 274 -5.42 8.55 -19.49
CA ASP A 274 -4.09 8.49 -20.10
C ASP A 274 -4.00 7.31 -21.08
N PRO A 275 -4.59 7.38 -22.29
CA PRO A 275 -4.58 6.26 -23.24
C PRO A 275 -3.19 5.96 -23.83
N ARG A 276 -2.25 6.89 -23.72
CA ARG A 276 -0.86 6.72 -24.19
C ARG A 276 0.09 6.20 -23.11
N ARG A 277 -0.42 6.01 -21.90
CA ARG A 277 0.34 5.44 -20.78
C ARG A 277 1.63 6.19 -20.46
N VAL A 278 1.60 7.54 -20.53
CA VAL A 278 2.78 8.36 -20.24
C VAL A 278 3.20 8.30 -18.78
N PHE A 279 2.24 7.96 -17.89
CA PHE A 279 2.48 7.82 -16.45
C PHE A 279 2.76 6.38 -16.02
N GLY A 280 2.76 5.43 -16.95
CA GLY A 280 3.20 4.06 -16.71
C GLY A 280 2.20 3.16 -16.00
N PHE A 281 2.70 2.22 -15.16
CA PHE A 281 1.94 1.17 -14.49
C PHE A 281 2.32 1.10 -13.00
N GLY A 282 1.58 1.78 -12.15
CA GLY A 282 1.84 1.84 -10.70
C GLY A 282 1.07 0.78 -9.90
N ASN A 283 0.82 -0.41 -10.47
CA ASN A 283 0.26 -1.52 -9.70
C ASN A 283 1.22 -1.90 -8.60
N VAL A 284 0.72 -2.13 -7.39
CA VAL A 284 1.57 -2.63 -6.31
C VAL A 284 1.92 -4.09 -6.59
N VAL A 285 3.20 -4.38 -6.52
CA VAL A 285 3.78 -5.71 -6.61
C VAL A 285 4.55 -5.98 -5.31
N PRO A 286 4.07 -6.84 -4.41
CA PRO A 286 4.85 -7.20 -3.22
C PRO A 286 6.15 -7.87 -3.63
N VAL A 287 7.27 -7.25 -3.27
CA VAL A 287 8.62 -7.77 -3.54
C VAL A 287 9.08 -8.57 -2.32
N ILE A 288 9.33 -9.84 -2.50
CA ILE A 288 9.66 -10.78 -1.42
C ILE A 288 11.07 -11.35 -1.61
N SER A 289 11.81 -11.49 -0.52
CA SER A 289 13.01 -12.32 -0.47
C SER A 289 12.69 -13.77 -0.84
N ALA A 290 13.31 -14.31 -1.89
CA ALA A 290 13.09 -15.70 -2.28
C ALA A 290 13.46 -16.68 -1.16
N ARG A 291 14.50 -16.35 -0.37
CA ARG A 291 14.92 -17.10 0.80
C ARG A 291 13.84 -17.11 1.88
N VAL A 292 13.28 -15.94 2.20
CA VAL A 292 12.23 -15.84 3.22
C VAL A 292 10.98 -16.59 2.77
N LEU A 293 10.54 -16.40 1.53
CA LEU A 293 9.37 -17.11 1.00
C LEU A 293 9.53 -18.64 1.07
N ALA A 294 10.75 -19.14 0.83
CA ALA A 294 11.04 -20.58 0.98
C ALA A 294 10.97 -21.05 2.44
N MET A 295 11.39 -20.22 3.40
CA MET A 295 11.31 -20.53 4.84
C MET A 295 9.89 -20.48 5.37
N GLU A 296 9.13 -19.44 5.00
CA GLU A 296 7.78 -19.21 5.49
C GLU A 296 6.74 -20.12 4.80
N GLY A 297 7.07 -20.61 3.62
CA GLY A 297 6.20 -21.47 2.83
C GLY A 297 5.12 -20.71 2.05
N PRO A 298 4.33 -21.44 1.24
CA PRO A 298 3.44 -20.84 0.26
C PRO A 298 2.31 -20.01 0.89
N ALA A 299 1.87 -20.34 2.10
CA ALA A 299 0.78 -19.64 2.78
C ALA A 299 1.14 -18.16 3.06
N PHE A 300 2.42 -17.83 3.23
CA PHE A 300 2.88 -16.45 3.40
C PHE A 300 2.48 -15.59 2.19
N GLY A 301 2.90 -15.98 0.99
CA GLY A 301 2.55 -15.27 -0.23
C GLY A 301 1.04 -15.31 -0.53
N GLN A 302 0.39 -16.46 -0.34
CA GLN A 302 -1.06 -16.61 -0.55
C GLN A 302 -1.89 -15.69 0.34
N THR A 303 -1.44 -15.41 1.57
CA THR A 303 -2.11 -14.48 2.47
C THR A 303 -2.07 -13.06 1.90
N ILE A 304 -0.92 -12.63 1.42
CA ILE A 304 -0.73 -11.32 0.81
C ILE A 304 -1.55 -11.19 -0.49
N ASP A 305 -1.43 -12.16 -1.40
CA ASP A 305 -2.21 -12.21 -2.65
C ASP A 305 -3.74 -12.16 -2.40
N ARG A 306 -4.20 -12.75 -1.28
CA ARG A 306 -5.61 -12.71 -0.90
C ARG A 306 -6.06 -11.31 -0.53
N VAL A 307 -5.23 -10.54 0.15
CA VAL A 307 -5.48 -9.12 0.45
C VAL A 307 -5.47 -8.32 -0.85
N ASP A 308 -4.40 -8.42 -1.62
CA ASP A 308 -4.17 -7.63 -2.83
C ASP A 308 -5.30 -7.73 -3.85
N ARG A 309 -5.82 -8.94 -4.07
CA ARG A 309 -6.96 -9.16 -4.99
C ARG A 309 -8.21 -8.36 -4.65
N THR A 310 -8.36 -7.87 -3.43
CA THR A 310 -9.51 -7.07 -3.01
C THR A 310 -9.30 -5.58 -3.15
N LEU A 311 -8.04 -5.13 -3.36
CA LEU A 311 -7.67 -3.73 -3.43
C LEU A 311 -7.93 -3.17 -4.83
N THR A 312 -9.14 -2.67 -5.05
CA THR A 312 -9.48 -1.90 -6.26
C THR A 312 -9.04 -0.45 -6.12
N LEU A 313 -9.00 0.31 -7.22
CA LEU A 313 -8.71 1.75 -7.17
C LEU A 313 -9.69 2.52 -6.27
N ALA A 314 -10.98 2.20 -6.34
CA ALA A 314 -11.97 2.81 -5.47
C ALA A 314 -11.73 2.46 -3.99
N THR A 315 -11.36 1.21 -3.72
CA THR A 315 -11.00 0.74 -2.38
C THR A 315 -9.79 1.51 -1.85
N MET A 316 -8.72 1.62 -2.64
CA MET A 316 -7.50 2.27 -2.17
C MET A 316 -7.70 3.76 -1.91
N ARG A 317 -8.45 4.46 -2.77
CA ARG A 317 -8.88 5.85 -2.51
C ARG A 317 -9.65 5.99 -1.21
N ALA A 318 -10.59 5.09 -0.94
CA ALA A 318 -11.37 5.12 0.29
C ALA A 318 -10.50 4.88 1.53
N LEU A 319 -9.53 3.95 1.46
CA LEU A 319 -8.60 3.69 2.55
C LEU A 319 -7.67 4.88 2.79
N ASN A 320 -7.12 5.48 1.73
CA ASN A 320 -6.28 6.67 1.82
C ASN A 320 -7.07 7.85 2.42
N ASN A 321 -8.31 8.07 1.98
CA ASN A 321 -9.18 9.10 2.52
C ASN A 321 -9.49 8.89 4.01
N ALA A 322 -9.70 7.65 4.44
CA ALA A 322 -9.97 7.34 5.83
C ALA A 322 -8.75 7.56 6.74
N ALA A 323 -7.54 7.32 6.22
CA ALA A 323 -6.29 7.47 6.96
C ALA A 323 -5.67 8.88 6.82
N ASP A 324 -6.23 9.76 5.98
CA ASP A 324 -5.76 11.13 5.85
C ASP A 324 -5.99 11.88 7.17
N SER A 325 -4.90 12.36 7.76
CA SER A 325 -4.94 13.10 9.04
C SER A 325 -5.72 14.42 8.97
N THR A 326 -6.02 14.90 7.75
CA THR A 326 -6.84 16.11 7.54
C THR A 326 -8.35 15.82 7.66
N THR A 327 -8.76 14.55 7.64
CA THR A 327 -10.15 14.16 7.85
C THR A 327 -10.52 14.17 9.33
N ALA A 328 -11.78 14.52 9.63
CA ALA A 328 -12.28 14.61 11.01
C ALA A 328 -12.32 13.26 11.76
N THR A 329 -12.04 12.15 11.07
CA THR A 329 -12.13 10.79 11.65
C THR A 329 -10.92 10.42 12.48
N GLY A 330 -9.74 11.04 12.26
CA GLY A 330 -8.50 10.73 12.97
C GLY A 330 -8.07 9.26 12.92
N ALA A 331 -8.54 8.53 11.92
CA ALA A 331 -8.23 7.11 11.79
C ALA A 331 -6.76 6.91 11.42
N THR A 332 -6.12 5.93 12.05
CA THR A 332 -4.73 5.57 11.77
C THR A 332 -4.68 4.51 10.67
N PRO A 333 -3.55 4.37 9.93
CA PRO A 333 -3.35 3.26 8.99
C PRO A 333 -3.66 1.89 9.61
N THR A 334 -3.29 1.69 10.89
CA THR A 334 -3.58 0.45 11.63
C THR A 334 -5.08 0.21 11.78
N SER A 335 -5.84 1.21 12.24
CA SER A 335 -7.30 1.06 12.45
C SER A 335 -8.04 0.90 11.13
N VAL A 336 -7.63 1.62 10.09
CA VAL A 336 -8.19 1.50 8.73
C VAL A 336 -7.98 0.09 8.18
N ALA A 337 -6.76 -0.45 8.31
CA ALA A 337 -6.44 -1.81 7.88
C ALA A 337 -7.25 -2.86 8.66
N THR A 338 -7.35 -2.72 10.00
CA THR A 338 -8.14 -3.63 10.85
C THR A 338 -9.59 -3.68 10.40
N GLN A 339 -10.22 -2.51 10.24
CA GLN A 339 -11.62 -2.43 9.83
C GLN A 339 -11.84 -3.05 8.44
N TYR A 340 -10.93 -2.75 7.51
CA TYR A 340 -11.01 -3.31 6.16
C TYR A 340 -10.93 -4.84 6.16
N LEU A 341 -9.93 -5.40 6.82
CA LEU A 341 -9.70 -6.85 6.87
C LEU A 341 -10.88 -7.58 7.52
N GLN A 342 -11.44 -7.03 8.60
CA GLN A 342 -12.63 -7.59 9.28
C GLN A 342 -13.84 -7.58 8.36
N THR A 343 -14.13 -6.44 7.75
CA THR A 343 -15.32 -6.26 6.88
C THR A 343 -15.28 -7.17 5.66
N HIS A 344 -14.08 -7.48 5.13
CA HIS A 344 -13.91 -8.34 3.96
C HIS A 344 -13.62 -9.82 4.30
N GLY A 345 -13.67 -10.22 5.59
CA GLY A 345 -13.44 -11.59 6.02
C GLY A 345 -12.01 -12.09 5.72
N LEU A 346 -11.05 -11.18 5.65
CA LEU A 346 -9.66 -11.50 5.29
C LEU A 346 -8.83 -12.01 6.47
N LEU A 347 -9.38 -11.95 7.68
CA LEU A 347 -8.78 -12.48 8.91
C LEU A 347 -9.13 -13.96 9.15
N THR A 348 -9.89 -14.62 8.26
CA THR A 348 -10.15 -16.05 8.39
C THR A 348 -8.94 -16.89 8.00
N PRO A 349 -8.63 -17.98 8.74
CA PRO A 349 -7.53 -18.87 8.38
C PRO A 349 -7.65 -19.39 6.94
N LEU A 350 -6.52 -19.54 6.27
CA LEU A 350 -6.46 -20.28 5.01
C LEU A 350 -6.79 -21.76 5.26
N PRO A 351 -7.48 -22.45 4.34
CA PRO A 351 -7.67 -23.89 4.45
C PRO A 351 -6.29 -24.56 4.48
N ALA A 352 -6.13 -25.54 5.39
CA ALA A 352 -4.90 -26.33 5.46
C ALA A 352 -4.66 -26.98 4.09
N THR A 353 -3.53 -26.64 3.45
CA THR A 353 -3.11 -27.36 2.25
C THR A 353 -2.85 -28.82 2.66
N ALA A 354 -3.59 -29.75 2.09
CA ALA A 354 -3.29 -31.16 2.26
C ALA A 354 -1.83 -31.39 1.87
N SER A 355 -1.01 -31.74 2.85
CA SER A 355 0.38 -32.13 2.59
C SER A 355 0.34 -33.34 1.66
N GLY A 356 0.63 -33.11 0.39
CA GLY A 356 0.87 -34.21 -0.53
C GLY A 356 1.98 -35.08 0.06
N ARG A 357 1.63 -36.33 0.33
CA ARG A 357 2.60 -37.39 0.69
C ARG A 357 3.45 -37.74 -0.52
#